data_21541c5cf9c03f0956d1d769262ce2cc
#
_entry.id   21541c5cf9c03f0956d1d769262ce2cc
#
_cell.length_a   1.000
_cell.length_b   1.000
_cell.length_c   1.000
_cell.angle_alpha   90.00
_cell.angle_beta   90.00
_cell.angle_gamma   90.00
#
_symmetry.space_group_name_H-M   'P 1'
#
loop_
_entity.id
_entity.type
_entity.pdbx_description
1 polymer ?
#
loop_
_entity_poly.entity_id
_entity_poly.type
_entity_poly.pdbx_seq_one_letter_code
_entity_poly.pdbx_strand_id
1 'polypeptide(L)'
;MNRSGTMSKREVDLEQYFTTPEIALSCVELVEKHYDLTKFDNIFEPSVGAGAFLQHLPIRTIAIDIDPEMKCNYLGDFLEINFSKQRSLFIGNPPFGRRSSIAFKFIEHALPSAKVIAFILPNSFHKANFINRLPTNLHQVDSLDVSGIWNGNYLNLTFFIYEKRQEEREKIVE
;
A
#
# COMPACT_ATOMS: atom_id res chain seq x y z
N MET A 1 -12.54 33.52 9.14
CA MET A 1 -13.08 33.14 7.82
C MET A 1 -12.95 31.63 7.69
N ASN A 2 -14.07 30.92 7.87
CA ASN A 2 -14.12 29.48 7.74
C ASN A 2 -13.98 29.08 6.26
N ARG A 3 -12.87 28.47 5.91
CA ARG A 3 -12.82 27.68 4.67
C ARG A 3 -13.51 26.35 4.98
N SER A 4 -14.78 26.25 4.63
CA SER A 4 -15.48 24.97 4.48
C SER A 4 -14.78 24.23 3.34
N GLY A 5 -13.92 23.28 3.70
CA GLY A 5 -13.15 22.51 2.74
C GLY A 5 -14.05 21.51 2.02
N THR A 6 -14.62 21.92 0.91
CA THR A 6 -14.96 20.98 -0.15
C THR A 6 -13.65 20.53 -0.76
N MET A 7 -13.35 19.22 -0.66
CA MET A 7 -12.20 18.62 -1.34
C MET A 7 -12.19 19.08 -2.81
N SER A 8 -11.03 19.48 -3.30
CA SER A 8 -10.90 19.86 -4.70
C SER A 8 -11.23 18.64 -5.57
N LYS A 9 -11.76 18.89 -6.79
CA LYS A 9 -12.04 17.80 -7.75
C LYS A 9 -10.83 16.89 -7.97
N ARG A 10 -9.62 17.46 -7.88
CA ARG A 10 -8.34 16.76 -8.00
C ARG A 10 -8.06 15.82 -6.81
N GLU A 11 -8.41 16.21 -5.57
CA GLU A 11 -8.25 15.35 -4.38
C GLU A 11 -9.21 14.16 -4.42
N VAL A 12 -10.43 14.35 -4.94
CA VAL A 12 -11.40 13.27 -5.14
C VAL A 12 -10.92 12.32 -6.25
N ASP A 13 -10.33 12.85 -7.32
CA ASP A 13 -9.82 12.04 -8.45
C ASP A 13 -8.57 11.22 -8.05
N LEU A 14 -7.77 11.70 -7.09
CA LEU A 14 -6.58 11.00 -6.60
C LEU A 14 -6.85 10.08 -5.39
N GLU A 15 -8.07 10.08 -4.85
CA GLU A 15 -8.46 9.29 -3.65
C GLU A 15 -7.43 9.40 -2.50
N GLN A 16 -7.01 10.61 -2.16
CA GLN A 16 -5.98 10.83 -1.15
C GLN A 16 -6.56 10.70 0.25
N TYR A 17 -6.40 9.53 0.85
CA TYR A 17 -6.61 9.29 2.28
C TYR A 17 -5.26 9.26 2.98
N PHE A 18 -4.94 10.33 3.70
CA PHE A 18 -3.64 10.43 4.37
C PHE A 18 -3.59 9.55 5.61
N THR A 19 -2.56 8.72 5.67
CA THR A 19 -2.24 7.89 6.82
C THR A 19 -1.69 8.76 7.95
N THR A 20 -2.15 8.54 9.19
CA THR A 20 -1.54 9.20 10.35
C THR A 20 -0.19 8.58 10.69
N PRO A 21 0.74 9.34 11.34
CA PRO A 21 2.02 8.79 11.77
C PRO A 21 1.89 7.57 12.69
N GLU A 22 0.89 7.55 13.57
CA GLU A 22 0.63 6.46 14.53
C GLU A 22 0.20 5.18 13.81
N ILE A 23 -0.68 5.28 12.82
CA ILE A 23 -1.09 4.14 12.00
C ILE A 23 0.11 3.61 11.21
N ALA A 24 0.87 4.50 10.57
CA ALA A 24 2.06 4.12 9.82
C ALA A 24 3.10 3.41 10.70
N LEU A 25 3.33 3.90 11.92
CA LEU A 25 4.23 3.25 12.88
C LEU A 25 3.77 1.83 13.18
N SER A 26 2.50 1.63 13.53
CA SER A 26 1.95 0.31 13.82
C SER A 26 2.07 -0.66 12.64
N CYS A 27 1.89 -0.15 11.41
CA CYS A 27 2.06 -0.95 10.20
C CYS A 27 3.54 -1.37 9.99
N VAL A 28 4.48 -0.43 10.17
CA VAL A 28 5.92 -0.73 10.02
C VAL A 28 6.38 -1.70 11.09
N GLU A 29 5.99 -1.53 12.35
CA GLU A 29 6.29 -2.45 13.45
C GLU A 29 5.78 -3.88 13.16
N LEU A 30 4.59 -4.01 12.54
CA LEU A 30 4.08 -5.32 12.16
C LEU A 30 4.93 -5.97 11.06
N VAL A 31 5.43 -5.20 10.09
CA VAL A 31 6.36 -5.72 9.08
C VAL A 31 7.67 -6.15 9.73
N GLU A 32 8.24 -5.34 10.63
CA GLU A 32 9.50 -5.63 11.34
C GLU A 32 9.41 -6.86 12.26
N LYS A 33 8.20 -7.20 12.74
CA LYS A 33 7.96 -8.43 13.48
C LYS A 33 8.23 -9.69 12.64
N HIS A 34 8.04 -9.62 11.34
CA HIS A 34 8.18 -10.75 10.41
C HIS A 34 9.46 -10.69 9.56
N TYR A 35 10.00 -9.48 9.31
CA TYR A 35 11.09 -9.24 8.36
C TYR A 35 12.12 -8.27 8.89
N ASP A 36 13.38 -8.59 8.65
CA ASP A 36 14.48 -7.64 8.79
C ASP A 36 14.52 -6.73 7.55
N LEU A 37 14.23 -5.44 7.73
CA LEU A 37 14.18 -4.46 6.63
C LEU A 37 15.52 -4.31 5.90
N THR A 38 16.65 -4.63 6.54
CA THR A 38 17.99 -4.58 5.93
C THR A 38 18.21 -5.66 4.88
N LYS A 39 17.37 -6.70 4.86
CA LYS A 39 17.47 -7.84 3.94
C LYS A 39 16.74 -7.64 2.62
N PHE A 40 15.99 -6.55 2.47
CA PHE A 40 15.42 -6.18 1.19
C PHE A 40 16.45 -5.43 0.33
N ASP A 41 16.50 -5.72 -0.96
CA ASP A 41 17.34 -5.01 -1.91
C ASP A 41 16.87 -3.56 -2.05
N ASN A 42 15.55 -3.36 -2.11
CA ASN A 42 14.92 -2.04 -2.11
C ASN A 42 13.66 -2.03 -1.24
N ILE A 43 13.32 -0.84 -0.75
CA ILE A 43 12.05 -0.53 -0.12
C ILE A 43 11.40 0.60 -0.90
N PHE A 44 10.18 0.39 -1.37
CA PHE A 44 9.41 1.37 -2.13
C PHE A 44 8.13 1.74 -1.37
N GLU A 45 7.86 3.03 -1.30
CA GLU A 45 6.55 3.56 -0.97
C GLU A 45 5.91 4.14 -2.23
N PRO A 46 4.97 3.41 -2.87
CA PRO A 46 4.51 3.71 -4.22
C PRO A 46 3.50 4.87 -4.33
N SER A 47 3.05 5.40 -3.19
CA SER A 47 2.14 6.56 -3.10
C SER A 47 2.36 7.27 -1.78
N VAL A 48 3.41 8.07 -1.72
CA VAL A 48 3.97 8.58 -0.46
C VAL A 48 3.03 9.51 0.31
N GLY A 49 2.17 10.27 -0.38
CA GLY A 49 1.29 11.25 0.22
C GLY A 49 2.04 12.23 1.14
N ALA A 50 1.57 12.40 2.36
CA ALA A 50 2.21 13.26 3.36
C ALA A 50 3.49 12.66 4.00
N GLY A 51 3.88 11.43 3.62
CA GLY A 51 5.13 10.82 4.07
C GLY A 51 5.06 10.15 5.46
N ALA A 52 3.87 9.74 5.91
CA ALA A 52 3.72 9.12 7.23
C ALA A 52 4.54 7.84 7.39
N PHE A 53 4.59 6.98 6.38
CA PHE A 53 5.41 5.76 6.40
C PHE A 53 6.91 6.07 6.39
N LEU A 54 7.35 7.07 5.61
CA LEU A 54 8.76 7.41 5.48
C LEU A 54 9.42 7.78 6.80
N GLN A 55 8.67 8.33 7.76
CA GLN A 55 9.17 8.68 9.09
C GLN A 55 9.65 7.46 9.89
N HIS A 56 9.15 6.27 9.55
CA HIS A 56 9.40 5.03 10.26
C HIS A 56 10.15 3.99 9.44
N LEU A 57 10.48 4.31 8.20
CA LEU A 57 11.22 3.45 7.27
C LEU A 57 12.70 3.86 7.16
N PRO A 58 13.59 2.96 6.75
CA PRO A 58 15.00 3.32 6.49
C PRO A 58 15.12 4.48 5.51
N ILE A 59 16.12 5.35 5.71
CA ILE A 59 16.37 6.53 4.86
C ILE A 59 16.56 6.19 3.38
N ARG A 60 16.96 4.95 3.07
CA ARG A 60 17.13 4.44 1.71
C ARG A 60 15.82 4.09 1.00
N THR A 61 14.67 4.24 1.67
CA THR A 61 13.35 4.00 1.08
C THR A 61 13.11 4.95 -0.07
N ILE A 62 12.64 4.40 -1.19
CA ILE A 62 12.34 5.16 -2.40
C ILE A 62 10.85 5.52 -2.38
N ALA A 63 10.57 6.80 -2.21
CA ALA A 63 9.22 7.37 -2.20
C ALA A 63 8.81 7.78 -3.61
N ILE A 64 7.64 7.34 -4.03
CA ILE A 64 7.05 7.64 -5.34
C ILE A 64 5.72 8.33 -5.12
N ASP A 65 5.43 9.37 -5.88
CA ASP A 65 4.10 9.98 -5.93
C ASP A 65 3.84 10.58 -7.31
N ILE A 66 2.59 10.57 -7.72
CA ILE A 66 2.13 11.22 -8.96
C ILE A 66 1.82 12.69 -8.74
N ASP A 67 1.56 13.10 -7.50
CA ASP A 67 1.23 14.47 -7.13
C ASP A 67 2.51 15.30 -6.95
N PRO A 68 2.72 16.35 -7.76
CA PRO A 68 3.91 17.20 -7.66
C PRO A 68 3.99 18.02 -6.36
N GLU A 69 2.91 18.08 -5.57
CA GLU A 69 2.91 18.75 -4.28
C GLU A 69 3.47 17.88 -3.16
N MET A 70 3.61 16.56 -3.39
CA MET A 70 4.15 15.62 -2.41
C MET A 70 5.68 15.57 -2.46
N LYS A 71 6.29 15.40 -1.28
CA LYS A 71 7.74 15.21 -1.19
C LYS A 71 8.10 13.77 -1.46
N CYS A 72 8.63 13.49 -2.65
CA CYS A 72 9.03 12.16 -3.07
C CYS A 72 10.41 12.15 -3.74
N ASN A 73 11.03 10.97 -3.84
CA ASN A 73 12.28 10.77 -4.58
C ASN A 73 12.03 10.68 -6.09
N TYR A 74 10.88 10.16 -6.47
CA TYR A 74 10.48 9.95 -7.85
C TYR A 74 9.06 10.48 -8.06
N LEU A 75 8.95 11.55 -8.86
CA LEU A 75 7.66 12.11 -9.27
C LEU A 75 7.19 11.40 -10.54
N GLY A 76 6.10 10.65 -10.44
CA GLY A 76 5.52 9.94 -11.59
C GLY A 76 4.49 8.90 -11.18
N ASP A 77 3.85 8.30 -12.18
CA ASP A 77 2.91 7.21 -11.97
C ASP A 77 3.66 5.91 -11.66
N PHE A 78 3.40 5.35 -10.48
CA PHE A 78 3.97 4.06 -10.07
C PHE A 78 3.72 2.96 -11.12
N LEU A 79 2.55 2.96 -11.74
CA LEU A 79 2.17 1.93 -12.73
C LEU A 79 2.94 2.04 -14.05
N GLU A 80 3.65 3.14 -14.30
CA GLU A 80 4.49 3.34 -15.49
C GLU A 80 5.98 3.05 -15.24
N ILE A 81 6.38 2.82 -13.98
CA ILE A 81 7.78 2.55 -13.63
C ILE A 81 8.11 1.08 -13.90
N ASN A 82 9.20 0.84 -14.61
CA ASN A 82 9.75 -0.50 -14.79
C ASN A 82 10.72 -0.83 -13.65
N PHE A 83 10.32 -1.75 -12.79
CA PHE A 83 11.18 -2.25 -11.72
C PHE A 83 11.99 -3.46 -12.17
N SER A 84 13.27 -3.52 -11.83
CA SER A 84 14.08 -4.73 -12.00
C SER A 84 13.62 -5.82 -11.03
N LYS A 85 13.76 -7.09 -11.42
CA LYS A 85 13.46 -8.22 -10.54
C LYS A 85 14.44 -8.25 -9.38
N GLN A 86 13.96 -7.94 -8.19
CA GLN A 86 14.74 -7.86 -6.94
C GLN A 86 13.89 -8.33 -5.76
N ARG A 87 14.51 -8.48 -4.60
CA ARG A 87 13.81 -8.78 -3.33
C ARG A 87 13.34 -7.49 -2.68
N SER A 88 12.33 -6.87 -3.24
CA SER A 88 11.83 -5.58 -2.76
C SER A 88 10.65 -5.72 -1.80
N LEU A 89 10.58 -4.77 -0.86
CA LEU A 89 9.39 -4.48 -0.07
C LEU A 89 8.66 -3.29 -0.71
N PHE A 90 7.38 -3.46 -1.00
CA PHE A 90 6.47 -2.37 -1.32
C PHE A 90 5.54 -2.16 -0.13
N ILE A 91 5.55 -0.96 0.45
CA ILE A 91 4.79 -0.63 1.66
C ILE A 91 4.13 0.73 1.53
N GLY A 92 2.88 0.85 1.96
CA GLY A 92 2.17 2.13 1.95
C GLY A 92 0.66 2.00 1.91
N ASN A 93 0.03 3.11 1.53
CA ASN A 93 -1.41 3.23 1.36
C ASN A 93 -1.72 3.63 -0.10
N PRO A 94 -1.83 2.66 -1.03
CA PRO A 94 -2.10 2.95 -2.44
C PRO A 94 -3.53 3.49 -2.63
N PRO A 95 -3.79 4.24 -3.71
CA PRO A 95 -5.15 4.59 -4.07
C PRO A 95 -5.98 3.33 -4.38
N PHE A 96 -7.27 3.32 -4.00
CA PHE A 96 -8.08 2.12 -4.16
C PHE A 96 -8.75 2.02 -5.53
N GLY A 97 -9.30 3.12 -6.02
CA GLY A 97 -10.10 3.18 -7.24
C GLY A 97 -11.48 2.52 -7.07
N ARG A 98 -12.28 2.64 -8.09
CA ARG A 98 -13.63 2.05 -8.08
C ARG A 98 -13.53 0.52 -7.94
N ARG A 99 -14.21 -0.04 -6.92
CA ARG A 99 -14.16 -1.48 -6.58
C ARG A 99 -12.73 -2.00 -6.39
N SER A 100 -11.86 -1.16 -5.83
CA SER A 100 -10.44 -1.46 -5.58
C SER A 100 -9.62 -1.77 -6.84
N SER A 101 -10.06 -1.32 -8.01
CA SER A 101 -9.40 -1.63 -9.29
C SER A 101 -7.97 -1.12 -9.37
N ILE A 102 -7.68 0.05 -8.78
CA ILE A 102 -6.34 0.63 -8.76
C ILE A 102 -5.47 -0.12 -7.76
N ALA A 103 -5.99 -0.47 -6.58
CA ALA A 103 -5.27 -1.25 -5.58
C ALA A 103 -4.80 -2.60 -6.15
N PHE A 104 -5.63 -3.30 -6.90
CA PHE A 104 -5.23 -4.53 -7.59
C PHE A 104 -4.11 -4.29 -8.61
N LYS A 105 -4.19 -3.22 -9.40
CA LYS A 105 -3.12 -2.85 -10.35
C LYS A 105 -1.80 -2.57 -9.65
N PHE A 106 -1.82 -1.89 -8.49
CA PHE A 106 -0.62 -1.66 -7.68
C PHE A 106 0.01 -2.98 -7.21
N ILE A 107 -0.80 -3.92 -6.73
CA ILE A 107 -0.33 -5.24 -6.31
C ILE A 107 0.27 -6.02 -7.50
N GLU A 108 -0.44 -6.08 -8.61
CA GLU A 108 0.00 -6.80 -9.82
C GLU A 108 1.29 -6.18 -10.40
N HIS A 109 1.40 -4.85 -10.37
CA HIS A 109 2.58 -4.13 -10.87
C HIS A 109 3.81 -4.32 -9.98
N ALA A 110 3.63 -4.35 -8.66
CA ALA A 110 4.70 -4.60 -7.68
C ALA A 110 5.21 -6.05 -7.74
N LEU A 111 4.33 -7.01 -8.00
CA LEU A 111 4.58 -8.44 -7.79
C LEU A 111 5.85 -8.97 -8.47
N PRO A 112 6.20 -8.64 -9.73
CA PRO A 112 7.41 -9.16 -10.37
C PRO A 112 8.70 -8.83 -9.61
N SER A 113 8.74 -7.69 -8.92
CA SER A 113 9.91 -7.18 -8.18
C SER A 113 9.78 -7.37 -6.67
N ALA A 114 8.60 -7.75 -6.17
CA ALA A 114 8.34 -7.87 -4.76
C ALA A 114 8.81 -9.20 -4.17
N LYS A 115 9.36 -9.14 -2.96
CA LYS A 115 9.36 -10.26 -2.00
C LYS A 115 8.15 -10.12 -1.08
N VAL A 116 7.85 -8.90 -0.64
CA VAL A 116 6.74 -8.56 0.25
C VAL A 116 5.99 -7.34 -0.28
N ILE A 117 4.67 -7.40 -0.21
CA ILE A 117 3.75 -6.28 -0.46
C ILE A 117 2.95 -6.05 0.82
N ALA A 118 3.06 -4.86 1.37
CA ALA A 118 2.44 -4.49 2.65
C ALA A 118 1.63 -3.20 2.48
N PHE A 119 0.33 -3.33 2.20
CA PHE A 119 -0.54 -2.22 1.84
C PHE A 119 -1.75 -2.09 2.77
N ILE A 120 -2.16 -0.84 3.01
CA ILE A 120 -3.49 -0.53 3.55
C ILE A 120 -4.50 -0.68 2.42
N LEU A 121 -5.49 -1.53 2.62
CA LEU A 121 -6.50 -1.88 1.64
C LEU A 121 -7.90 -1.92 2.30
N PRO A 122 -8.99 -1.77 1.53
CA PRO A 122 -10.34 -1.96 2.06
C PRO A 122 -10.55 -3.36 2.65
N ASN A 123 -11.39 -3.46 3.67
CA ASN A 123 -11.72 -4.75 4.32
C ASN A 123 -12.35 -5.77 3.37
N SER A 124 -12.80 -5.35 2.18
CA SER A 124 -13.23 -6.27 1.13
C SER A 124 -12.17 -7.28 0.70
N PHE A 125 -10.87 -6.98 0.91
CA PHE A 125 -9.77 -7.90 0.65
C PHE A 125 -9.75 -9.14 1.57
N HIS A 126 -10.56 -9.17 2.64
CA HIS A 126 -10.83 -10.38 3.43
C HIS A 126 -11.83 -11.35 2.76
N LYS A 127 -12.60 -10.89 1.77
CA LYS A 127 -13.63 -11.70 1.12
C LYS A 127 -13.03 -12.66 0.10
N ALA A 128 -13.57 -13.87 0.00
CA ALA A 128 -13.09 -14.92 -0.89
C ALA A 128 -12.97 -14.46 -2.37
N ASN A 129 -13.94 -13.70 -2.87
CA ASN A 129 -13.89 -13.19 -4.23
C ASN A 129 -12.74 -12.20 -4.47
N PHE A 130 -12.32 -11.42 -3.47
CA PHE A 130 -11.14 -10.54 -3.56
C PHE A 130 -9.86 -11.34 -3.43
N ILE A 131 -9.78 -12.27 -2.47
CA ILE A 131 -8.64 -13.16 -2.29
C ILE A 131 -8.37 -13.96 -3.56
N ASN A 132 -9.43 -14.46 -4.21
CA ASN A 132 -9.33 -15.23 -5.46
C ASN A 132 -8.89 -14.42 -6.68
N ARG A 133 -9.00 -13.08 -6.63
CA ARG A 133 -8.47 -12.18 -7.67
C ARG A 133 -6.97 -11.91 -7.50
N LEU A 134 -6.44 -12.04 -6.28
CA LEU A 134 -5.00 -11.89 -6.05
C LEU A 134 -4.22 -13.00 -6.74
N PRO A 135 -3.00 -12.74 -7.23
CA PRO A 135 -2.11 -13.77 -7.75
C PRO A 135 -1.95 -14.93 -6.75
N THR A 136 -1.99 -16.16 -7.23
CA THR A 136 -1.99 -17.36 -6.38
C THR A 136 -0.67 -17.60 -5.66
N ASN A 137 0.42 -17.05 -6.16
CA ASN A 137 1.73 -17.07 -5.51
C ASN A 137 1.92 -15.97 -4.43
N LEU A 138 0.86 -15.18 -4.17
CA LEU A 138 0.85 -14.16 -3.13
C LEU A 138 0.10 -14.69 -1.89
N HIS A 139 0.80 -14.83 -0.79
CA HIS A 139 0.29 -15.40 0.47
C HIS A 139 0.17 -14.35 1.55
N GLN A 140 -0.97 -14.27 2.22
CA GLN A 140 -1.11 -13.40 3.39
C GLN A 140 -0.31 -13.96 4.57
N VAL A 141 0.55 -13.11 5.14
CA VAL A 141 1.38 -13.44 6.31
C VAL A 141 0.74 -12.93 7.59
N ASP A 142 0.27 -11.68 7.57
CA ASP A 142 -0.35 -11.03 8.72
C ASP A 142 -1.26 -9.90 8.26
N SER A 143 -2.04 -9.34 9.19
CA SER A 143 -2.87 -8.17 8.95
C SER A 143 -3.14 -7.40 10.24
N LEU A 144 -3.44 -6.09 10.09
CA LEU A 144 -3.78 -5.19 11.18
C LEU A 144 -5.00 -4.36 10.78
N ASP A 145 -6.06 -4.40 11.59
CA ASP A 145 -7.20 -3.51 11.40
C ASP A 145 -6.80 -2.07 11.70
N VAL A 146 -6.97 -1.21 10.71
CA VAL A 146 -6.72 0.24 10.80
C VAL A 146 -7.97 1.04 10.48
N SER A 147 -9.14 0.43 10.65
CA SER A 147 -10.44 1.08 10.46
C SER A 147 -10.60 2.26 11.40
N GLY A 148 -11.27 3.31 10.94
CA GLY A 148 -11.47 4.52 11.72
C GLY A 148 -11.83 5.72 10.86
N ILE A 149 -11.60 6.92 11.40
CA ILE A 149 -11.85 8.17 10.70
C ILE A 149 -10.64 8.56 9.85
N TRP A 150 -10.87 8.64 8.54
CA TRP A 150 -9.89 9.03 7.55
C TRP A 150 -10.42 10.25 6.79
N ASN A 151 -9.73 11.40 6.91
CA ASN A 151 -10.17 12.67 6.30
C ASN A 151 -11.66 12.99 6.57
N GLY A 152 -12.12 12.75 7.81
CA GLY A 152 -13.50 13.00 8.23
C GLY A 152 -14.52 11.92 7.87
N ASN A 153 -14.12 10.86 7.18
CA ASN A 153 -14.99 9.73 6.81
C ASN A 153 -14.57 8.46 7.57
N TYR A 154 -15.53 7.68 8.04
CA TYR A 154 -15.24 6.37 8.61
C TYR A 154 -15.00 5.36 7.49
N LEU A 155 -13.81 4.76 7.49
CA LEU A 155 -13.42 3.73 6.53
C LEU A 155 -13.06 2.43 7.25
N ASN A 156 -13.48 1.31 6.65
CA ASN A 156 -13.12 -0.03 7.07
C ASN A 156 -11.89 -0.48 6.28
N LEU A 157 -10.72 -0.34 6.89
CA LEU A 157 -9.43 -0.60 6.27
C LEU A 157 -8.61 -1.59 7.08
N THR A 158 -7.81 -2.37 6.39
CA THR A 158 -6.85 -3.30 6.98
C THR A 158 -5.50 -3.13 6.29
N PHE A 159 -4.44 -3.13 7.07
CA PHE A 159 -3.08 -3.27 6.57
C PHE A 159 -2.78 -4.75 6.39
N PHE A 160 -2.52 -5.17 5.17
CA PHE A 160 -2.20 -6.55 4.82
C PHE A 160 -0.74 -6.70 4.52
N ILE A 161 -0.12 -7.76 5.01
CA ILE A 161 1.23 -8.18 4.63
C ILE A 161 1.10 -9.43 3.77
N TYR A 162 1.53 -9.34 2.52
CA TYR A 162 1.59 -10.44 1.56
C TYR A 162 3.03 -10.78 1.22
N GLU A 163 3.34 -12.07 1.18
CA GLU A 163 4.64 -12.58 0.75
C GLU A 163 4.49 -13.34 -0.57
N LYS A 164 5.36 -13.02 -1.52
CA LYS A 164 5.48 -13.79 -2.75
C LYS A 164 6.27 -15.09 -2.48
N ARG A 165 5.67 -16.21 -2.82
CA ARG A 165 6.26 -17.55 -2.69
C ARG A 165 6.31 -18.27 -4.02
N GLN A 166 7.10 -19.35 -4.10
CA GLN A 166 7.12 -20.22 -5.28
C GLN A 166 5.87 -21.11 -5.34
N GLU A 167 5.38 -21.54 -4.15
CA GLU A 167 4.14 -22.32 -4.05
C GLU A 167 2.94 -21.42 -4.37
N GLU A 168 1.99 -22.00 -5.08
CA GLU A 168 0.68 -21.37 -5.31
C GLU A 168 -0.30 -21.81 -4.22
N ARG A 169 -1.09 -20.88 -3.72
CA ARG A 169 -2.21 -21.18 -2.83
C ARG A 169 -3.42 -21.66 -3.63
N GLU A 170 -4.22 -22.49 -3.01
CA GLU A 170 -5.53 -22.84 -3.56
C GLU A 170 -6.49 -21.64 -3.54
N LYS A 171 -7.43 -21.64 -4.48
CA LYS A 171 -8.54 -20.70 -4.44
C LYS A 171 -9.55 -21.13 -3.40
N ILE A 172 -10.16 -20.14 -2.75
CA ILE A 172 -11.23 -20.38 -1.76
C ILE A 172 -12.48 -20.79 -2.52
N VAL A 173 -13.04 -21.95 -2.18
CA VAL A 173 -14.33 -22.42 -2.67
C VAL A 173 -15.40 -21.88 -1.73
N GLU A 174 -16.34 -21.10 -2.26
CA GLU A 174 -17.53 -20.63 -1.51
C GLU A 174 -18.64 -21.68 -1.51
#